data_47b3062145af0a2f9c56a1c7f4932260
#
_entry.id   47b3062145af0a2f9c56a1c7f4932260
#
_cell.length_a   1.000
_cell.length_b   1.000
_cell.length_c   1.000
_cell.angle_alpha   90.00
_cell.angle_beta   90.00
_cell.angle_gamma   90.00
#
_symmetry.space_group_name_H-M   'P 1'
#
loop_
_entity.id
_entity.type
_entity.pdbx_description
1 polymer ?
#
loop_
_entity_poly.entity_id
_entity_poly.type
_entity_poly.pdbx_seq_one_letter_code
_entity_poly.pdbx_strand_id
1 'polypeptide(L)'
;MIKQLVLAASLAGLAAIATPAAATGKMTCSAPQAKWKSRTALEARLKKQGWQVRKSKVDGGCYEVYGTDPKGNRVEAYFHPVTFEKLLVSRRGQILYRKK
;
A
#
# COMPACT_ATOMS: atom_id res chain seq x y z
N MET A 1 34.52 3.57 -33.58
CA MET A 1 33.43 3.37 -34.37
C MET A 1 32.34 2.50 -33.79
N ILE A 2 32.56 1.38 -33.65
CA ILE A 2 31.57 0.50 -33.17
C ILE A 2 31.13 0.67 -31.79
N LYS A 3 31.94 1.08 -31.00
CA LYS A 3 31.62 1.24 -29.62
C LYS A 3 30.27 1.82 -29.32
N GLN A 4 29.89 2.71 -30.03
CA GLN A 4 28.67 3.36 -29.74
C GLN A 4 27.53 2.44 -29.40
N LEU A 5 27.44 1.38 -30.06
CA LEU A 5 26.35 0.50 -29.90
C LEU A 5 26.09 0.24 -28.45
N VAL A 6 27.08 0.04 -27.81
CA VAL A 6 27.02 -0.28 -26.45
C VAL A 6 26.01 0.50 -25.68
N LEU A 7 25.96 1.71 -25.94
CA LEU A 7 25.08 2.55 -25.23
C LEU A 7 23.68 2.07 -25.26
N ALA A 8 23.27 1.69 -26.34
CA ALA A 8 21.92 1.25 -26.51
C ALA A 8 21.56 0.26 -25.43
N ALA A 9 22.43 -0.60 -25.22
CA ALA A 9 22.17 -1.63 -24.24
C ALA A 9 21.81 -1.07 -22.89
N SER A 10 22.55 -0.13 -22.47
CA SER A 10 22.34 0.39 -21.20
C SER A 10 20.95 0.94 -21.08
N LEU A 11 20.48 1.54 -22.08
CA LEU A 11 19.18 2.11 -22.03
C LEU A 11 18.16 1.06 -21.74
N ALA A 12 18.28 0.00 -22.38
CA ALA A 12 17.35 -1.06 -22.19
C ALA A 12 17.26 -1.37 -20.71
N GLY A 13 18.36 -1.41 -20.10
CA GLY A 13 18.38 -1.74 -18.71
C GLY A 13 17.60 -0.75 -17.92
N LEU A 14 17.66 0.46 -18.27
CA LEU A 14 16.97 1.48 -17.55
C LEU A 14 15.49 1.25 -17.63
N ALA A 15 15.03 1.00 -18.77
CA ALA A 15 13.64 0.80 -18.97
C ALA A 15 13.12 -0.23 -17.97
N ALA A 16 13.84 -1.25 -17.82
CA ALA A 16 13.41 -2.32 -16.95
C ALA A 16 13.22 -1.83 -15.54
N ILE A 17 14.03 -0.96 -15.13
CA ILE A 17 13.98 -0.49 -13.79
C ILE A 17 12.72 0.22 -13.45
N ALA A 18 12.14 0.85 -14.37
CA ALA A 18 10.98 1.64 -14.10
C ALA A 18 9.85 0.88 -13.47
N THR A 19 9.74 -0.36 -13.75
CA THR A 19 8.58 -1.07 -13.28
C THR A 19 8.50 -1.39 -11.82
N PRO A 20 9.48 -1.91 -11.26
CA PRO A 20 9.39 -2.42 -9.90
C PRO A 20 9.04 -1.41 -8.82
N ALA A 21 9.12 -0.21 -9.12
CA ALA A 21 8.88 0.76 -8.09
C ALA A 21 7.49 0.71 -7.49
N ALA A 22 6.59 0.15 -8.16
CA ALA A 22 5.22 0.23 -7.75
C ALA A 22 4.88 -0.42 -6.44
N ALA A 23 5.24 -1.61 -6.25
CA ALA A 23 4.75 -2.33 -5.10
C ALA A 23 5.85 -2.59 -4.10
N THR A 24 5.78 -1.93 -3.00
CA THR A 24 6.77 -2.14 -1.96
C THR A 24 6.10 -2.76 -0.76
N GLY A 25 4.80 -2.73 -0.74
CA GLY A 25 4.11 -3.13 0.44
C GLY A 25 3.87 -4.60 0.56
N LYS A 26 3.18 -4.95 1.58
CA LYS A 26 2.90 -6.33 1.92
C LYS A 26 1.59 -6.81 1.32
N MET A 27 0.85 -5.93 0.67
CA MET A 27 -0.47 -6.26 0.16
C MET A 27 -0.70 -5.57 -1.18
N THR A 28 -1.45 -6.23 -2.05
CA THR A 28 -1.81 -5.67 -3.35
C THR A 28 -3.31 -5.75 -3.53
N CYS A 29 -3.88 -4.67 -4.04
CA CYS A 29 -5.30 -4.62 -4.38
C CYS A 29 -5.43 -4.23 -5.84
N SER A 30 -6.48 -4.69 -6.50
CA SER A 30 -6.64 -4.45 -7.93
C SER A 30 -7.96 -3.81 -8.31
N ALA A 31 -8.64 -3.17 -7.39
CA ALA A 31 -9.91 -2.53 -7.69
C ALA A 31 -9.73 -1.32 -8.61
N PRO A 32 -10.65 -1.09 -9.56
CA PRO A 32 -10.57 0.07 -10.44
C PRO A 32 -10.57 1.36 -9.63
N GLN A 33 -9.67 2.25 -9.95
CA GLN A 33 -9.55 3.49 -9.20
C GLN A 33 -10.84 4.31 -9.19
N ALA A 34 -11.60 4.25 -10.25
CA ALA A 34 -12.85 4.98 -10.33
C ALA A 34 -13.87 4.56 -9.26
N LYS A 35 -13.67 3.41 -8.65
CA LYS A 35 -14.59 2.92 -7.64
C LYS A 35 -14.08 3.12 -6.22
N TRP A 36 -12.90 3.66 -6.07
CA TRP A 36 -12.34 3.85 -4.74
C TRP A 36 -13.13 4.88 -3.96
N LYS A 37 -13.32 4.61 -2.68
CA LYS A 37 -13.84 5.61 -1.77
C LYS A 37 -12.65 6.38 -1.23
N SER A 38 -12.88 7.53 -0.64
CA SER A 38 -11.77 8.38 -0.23
C SER A 38 -11.05 7.85 1.00
N ARG A 39 -9.78 8.18 1.10
CA ARG A 39 -9.02 7.84 2.31
C ARG A 39 -9.61 8.55 3.52
N THR A 40 -10.13 9.75 3.33
CA THR A 40 -10.74 10.48 4.43
C THR A 40 -11.93 9.72 4.98
N ALA A 41 -12.72 9.11 4.11
CA ALA A 41 -13.86 8.33 4.55
C ALA A 41 -13.42 7.10 5.35
N LEU A 42 -12.32 6.48 4.91
CA LEU A 42 -11.78 5.34 5.64
C LEU A 42 -11.30 5.78 7.02
N GLU A 43 -10.57 6.88 7.08
CA GLU A 43 -10.05 7.36 8.35
C GLU A 43 -11.18 7.69 9.31
N ALA A 44 -12.25 8.28 8.81
CA ALA A 44 -13.40 8.61 9.66
C ALA A 44 -14.05 7.33 10.19
N ARG A 45 -14.15 6.32 9.35
CA ARG A 45 -14.73 5.04 9.79
C ARG A 45 -13.87 4.40 10.88
N LEU A 46 -12.57 4.39 10.65
CA LEU A 46 -11.66 3.80 11.62
C LEU A 46 -11.71 4.53 12.95
N LYS A 47 -11.81 5.83 12.90
CA LYS A 47 -11.88 6.62 14.12
C LYS A 47 -13.12 6.23 14.91
N LYS A 48 -14.24 6.04 14.24
CA LYS A 48 -15.46 5.61 14.91
C LYS A 48 -15.31 4.23 15.53
N GLN A 49 -14.45 3.41 14.97
CA GLN A 49 -14.22 2.07 15.47
C GLN A 49 -13.17 2.02 16.57
N GLY A 50 -12.65 3.16 16.98
CA GLY A 50 -11.70 3.21 18.06
C GLY A 50 -10.24 3.30 17.65
N TRP A 51 -9.96 3.49 16.37
CA TRP A 51 -8.59 3.66 15.91
C TRP A 51 -8.12 5.10 16.09
N GLN A 52 -6.81 5.25 16.22
CA GLN A 52 -6.18 6.55 16.15
C GLN A 52 -5.29 6.53 14.92
N VAL A 53 -5.72 7.20 13.87
CA VAL A 53 -5.01 7.20 12.59
C VAL A 53 -4.00 8.33 12.56
N ARG A 54 -2.73 8.02 12.31
CA ARG A 54 -1.71 9.06 12.17
C ARG A 54 -1.57 9.50 10.73
N LYS A 55 -1.63 8.56 9.80
CA LYS A 55 -1.60 8.89 8.38
C LYS A 55 -2.09 7.72 7.56
N SER A 56 -2.46 7.99 6.33
CA SER A 56 -2.82 6.95 5.38
C SER A 56 -2.20 7.27 4.04
N LYS A 57 -2.04 6.26 3.22
CA LYS A 57 -1.52 6.43 1.87
C LYS A 57 -1.98 5.27 0.99
N VAL A 58 -1.71 5.38 -0.29
CA VAL A 58 -1.97 4.30 -1.23
C VAL A 58 -0.70 3.48 -1.34
N ASP A 59 -0.80 2.18 -1.23
CA ASP A 59 0.34 1.29 -1.41
C ASP A 59 -0.14 -0.01 -2.03
N GLY A 60 0.39 -0.35 -3.18
CA GLY A 60 -0.01 -1.56 -3.88
C GLY A 60 -1.47 -1.57 -4.30
N GLY A 61 -2.07 -0.41 -4.48
CA GLY A 61 -3.48 -0.33 -4.85
C GLY A 61 -4.43 -0.46 -3.67
N CYS A 62 -3.91 -0.60 -2.47
CA CYS A 62 -4.70 -0.65 -1.25
C CYS A 62 -4.52 0.66 -0.49
N TYR A 63 -5.31 0.87 0.54
CA TYR A 63 -5.05 1.96 1.48
C TYR A 63 -4.26 1.40 2.64
N GLU A 64 -3.12 2.01 2.92
CA GLU A 64 -2.31 1.65 4.08
C GLU A 64 -2.48 2.71 5.15
N VAL A 65 -2.74 2.28 6.37
CA VAL A 65 -2.98 3.16 7.50
C VAL A 65 -1.92 2.91 8.57
N TYR A 66 -1.36 3.99 9.07
CA TYR A 66 -0.43 3.94 10.18
C TYR A 66 -1.15 4.51 11.39
N GLY A 67 -1.23 3.78 12.45
CA GLY A 67 -1.93 4.28 13.62
C GLY A 67 -1.95 3.30 14.76
N THR A 68 -2.84 3.56 15.70
CA THR A 68 -3.03 2.70 16.86
C THR A 68 -4.40 2.04 16.73
N ASP A 69 -4.43 0.72 16.82
CA ASP A 69 -5.69 0.01 16.69
C ASP A 69 -6.50 0.10 17.98
N PRO A 70 -7.74 -0.40 17.99
CA PRO A 70 -8.59 -0.31 19.18
C PRO A 70 -8.03 -0.99 20.41
N LYS A 71 -7.08 -1.91 20.24
CA LYS A 71 -6.48 -2.60 21.38
C LYS A 71 -5.24 -1.89 21.88
N GLY A 72 -4.89 -0.76 21.28
CA GLY A 72 -3.74 0.01 21.72
C GLY A 72 -2.43 -0.35 21.04
N ASN A 73 -2.44 -1.19 20.02
CA ASN A 73 -1.23 -1.55 19.31
C ASN A 73 -0.91 -0.56 18.22
N ARG A 74 0.34 -0.15 18.10
CA ARG A 74 0.79 0.68 16.99
C ARG A 74 1.03 -0.24 15.81
N VAL A 75 0.31 -0.02 14.73
CA VAL A 75 0.30 -0.94 13.60
C VAL A 75 0.31 -0.24 12.26
N GLU A 76 0.60 -1.04 11.23
CA GLU A 76 0.41 -0.67 9.84
C GLU A 76 -0.68 -1.61 9.36
N ALA A 77 -1.72 -1.07 8.75
CA ALA A 77 -2.85 -1.88 8.34
C ALA A 77 -3.25 -1.57 6.92
N TYR A 78 -3.64 -2.58 6.15
CA TYR A 78 -4.07 -2.42 4.77
C TYR A 78 -5.56 -2.67 4.66
N PHE A 79 -6.22 -1.80 3.92
CA PHE A 79 -7.66 -1.88 3.71
C PHE A 79 -7.99 -1.82 2.23
N HIS A 80 -9.04 -2.50 1.84
CA HIS A 80 -9.49 -2.47 0.46
C HIS A 80 -10.08 -1.09 0.17
N PRO A 81 -9.71 -0.45 -0.94
CA PRO A 81 -10.13 0.93 -1.18
C PRO A 81 -11.61 1.11 -1.52
N VAL A 82 -12.30 0.04 -1.85
CA VAL A 82 -13.72 0.12 -2.17
C VAL A 82 -14.59 -0.32 -1.01
N THR A 83 -14.27 -1.44 -0.41
CA THR A 83 -15.09 -2.00 0.66
C THR A 83 -14.64 -1.60 2.05
N PHE A 84 -13.40 -1.14 2.17
CA PHE A 84 -12.76 -0.82 3.44
C PHE A 84 -12.53 -2.07 4.29
N GLU A 85 -12.58 -3.23 3.65
CA GLU A 85 -12.31 -4.45 4.37
C GLU A 85 -10.86 -4.49 4.83
N LYS A 86 -10.62 -4.91 6.05
CA LYS A 86 -9.27 -5.02 6.58
C LYS A 86 -8.61 -6.25 5.98
N LEU A 87 -7.44 -6.08 5.40
CA LEU A 87 -6.76 -7.15 4.68
C LEU A 87 -5.53 -7.66 5.41
N LEU A 88 -4.82 -6.80 6.08
CA LEU A 88 -3.57 -7.17 6.73
C LEU A 88 -3.29 -6.16 7.83
N VAL A 89 -2.80 -6.65 8.96
CA VAL A 89 -2.32 -5.77 10.03
C VAL A 89 -0.97 -6.31 10.46
N SER A 90 0.02 -5.43 10.52
CA SER A 90 1.34 -5.84 10.97
C SER A 90 1.86 -4.87 12.01
N ARG A 91 2.79 -5.36 12.82
CA ARG A 91 3.43 -4.57 13.86
C ARG A 91 4.91 -4.92 13.82
N ARG A 92 5.74 -3.94 13.47
CA ARG A 92 7.18 -4.16 13.39
C ARG A 92 7.53 -5.39 12.53
N GLY A 93 6.85 -5.52 11.40
CA GLY A 93 7.11 -6.63 10.49
C GLY A 93 6.42 -7.93 10.86
N GLN A 94 5.80 -8.00 12.01
CA GLN A 94 5.09 -9.21 12.43
C GLN A 94 3.62 -9.10 12.02
N ILE A 95 3.11 -10.15 11.40
CA ILE A 95 1.71 -10.15 10.95
C ILE A 95 0.81 -10.47 12.13
N LEU A 96 -0.08 -9.55 12.44
CA LEU A 96 -1.06 -9.76 13.51
C LEU A 96 -2.39 -10.26 12.97
N TYR A 97 -2.71 -9.91 11.73
CA TYR A 97 -3.96 -10.31 11.11
C TYR A 97 -3.76 -10.39 9.60
N ARG A 98 -4.32 -11.40 9.00
CA ARG A 98 -4.34 -11.52 7.54
C ARG A 98 -5.70 -12.11 7.15
N LYS A 99 -6.37 -11.41 6.25
CA LYS A 99 -7.64 -11.90 5.74
C LYS A 99 -7.39 -13.19 4.95
N LYS A 100 -8.27 -14.13 5.10
CA LYS A 100 -8.18 -15.41 4.39
C LYS A 100 -8.97 -15.42 3.09
#